data_6677a0338f60cd6d31d13fc7c9a73021
#
_entry.id   6677a0338f60cd6d31d13fc7c9a73021
#
_cell.length_a   1.000
_cell.length_b   1.000
_cell.length_c   1.000
_cell.angle_alpha   90.00
_cell.angle_beta   90.00
_cell.angle_gamma   90.00
#
_symmetry.space_group_name_H-M   'P 1'
#
loop_
_entity.id
_entity.type
_entity.pdbx_description
1 polymer ?
#
loop_
_entity_poly.entity_id
_entity_poly.type
_entity_poly.pdbx_seq_one_letter_code
_entity_poly.pdbx_strand_id
1 'polypeptide(L)'
;MKKLVIVGCGRLAEIVADAVVKGLLPDYNLVGVYSRTASKAAHIVNKMQQHGKPCIACAKLEELLALKPDYLVESASPAAMRELALPALKNGTSVITLSIGALADEVFYREVTETARANGTRVYIASDRKSVV
;
A
#
# COMPACT_ATOMS: atom_id res chain seq x y z
N MET A 1 -8.62 0.92 -14.75
CA MET A 1 -7.61 1.54 -13.89
C MET A 1 -7.35 0.70 -12.65
N LYS A 2 -6.12 0.58 -12.24
CA LYS A 2 -5.76 -0.17 -11.04
C LYS A 2 -5.93 0.69 -9.81
N LYS A 3 -6.43 0.10 -8.74
CA LYS A 3 -6.62 0.79 -7.47
C LYS A 3 -5.39 0.63 -6.60
N LEU A 4 -4.93 1.75 -6.05
CA LEU A 4 -3.77 1.82 -5.19
C LEU A 4 -4.20 2.35 -3.83
N VAL A 5 -3.70 1.76 -2.74
CA VAL A 5 -3.89 2.26 -1.39
C VAL A 5 -2.53 2.37 -0.71
N ILE A 6 -2.44 3.23 0.30
CA ILE A 6 -1.17 3.45 1.03
C ILE A 6 -1.39 3.30 2.51
N VAL A 7 -0.48 2.59 3.17
CA VAL A 7 -0.38 2.53 4.62
C VAL A 7 0.86 3.32 5.03
N GLY A 8 0.67 4.32 5.88
CA GLY A 8 1.70 5.29 6.26
C GLY A 8 1.66 6.49 5.34
N CYS A 9 1.37 7.66 5.89
CA CYS A 9 1.17 8.89 5.10
C CYS A 9 2.32 9.88 5.30
N GLY A 10 3.55 9.39 5.18
CA GLY A 10 4.74 10.21 5.22
C GLY A 10 5.16 10.70 3.83
N ARG A 11 6.46 10.89 3.65
CA ARG A 11 7.02 11.45 2.42
C ARG A 11 6.71 10.63 1.17
N LEU A 12 6.80 9.30 1.25
CA LEU A 12 6.52 8.47 0.09
C LEU A 12 5.06 8.60 -0.34
N ALA A 13 4.14 8.67 0.60
CA ALA A 13 2.72 8.83 0.29
C ALA A 13 2.48 10.15 -0.46
N GLU A 14 3.15 11.23 -0.06
CA GLU A 14 3.06 12.51 -0.76
C GLU A 14 3.62 12.43 -2.18
N ILE A 15 4.74 11.74 -2.36
CA ILE A 15 5.35 11.56 -3.68
C ILE A 15 4.39 10.79 -4.60
N VAL A 16 3.78 9.72 -4.10
CA VAL A 16 2.82 8.93 -4.88
C VAL A 16 1.58 9.76 -5.22
N ALA A 17 1.04 10.49 -4.23
CA ALA A 17 -0.13 11.33 -4.45
C ALA A 17 0.16 12.40 -5.52
N ASP A 18 1.30 13.06 -5.43
CA ASP A 18 1.72 14.06 -6.42
C ASP A 18 1.88 13.46 -7.80
N ALA A 19 2.45 12.26 -7.89
CA ALA A 19 2.61 11.57 -9.17
C ALA A 19 1.26 11.25 -9.82
N VAL A 20 0.29 10.80 -9.03
CA VAL A 20 -1.05 10.52 -9.54
C VAL A 20 -1.73 11.81 -10.01
N VAL A 21 -1.63 12.87 -9.20
CA VAL A 21 -2.23 14.16 -9.52
C VAL A 21 -1.66 14.74 -10.81
N LYS A 22 -0.35 14.60 -11.02
CA LYS A 22 0.34 15.11 -12.20
C LYS A 22 0.16 14.23 -13.45
N GLY A 23 -0.54 13.12 -13.32
CA GLY A 23 -0.76 12.20 -14.44
C GLY A 23 0.45 11.33 -14.78
N LEU A 24 1.43 11.23 -13.88
CA LEU A 24 2.62 10.39 -14.09
C LEU A 24 2.34 8.90 -13.91
N LEU A 25 1.21 8.57 -13.28
CA LEU A 25 0.75 7.20 -13.08
C LEU A 25 -0.66 7.07 -13.69
N PRO A 26 -0.78 7.13 -15.02
CA PRO A 26 -2.09 7.22 -15.67
C PRO A 26 -2.96 5.99 -15.49
N ASP A 27 -2.36 4.83 -15.20
CA ASP A 27 -3.10 3.57 -15.04
C ASP A 27 -3.50 3.30 -13.60
N TYR A 28 -3.25 4.23 -12.68
CA TYR A 28 -3.48 4.03 -11.24
C TYR A 28 -4.33 5.13 -10.63
N ASN A 29 -5.19 4.74 -9.71
CA ASN A 29 -5.95 5.66 -8.85
C ASN A 29 -5.59 5.39 -7.40
N LEU A 30 -5.21 6.43 -6.66
CA LEU A 30 -5.03 6.34 -5.22
C LEU A 30 -6.41 6.50 -4.58
N VAL A 31 -6.97 5.41 -4.09
CA VAL A 31 -8.37 5.39 -3.62
C VAL A 31 -8.51 5.41 -2.09
N GLY A 32 -7.45 5.11 -1.36
CA GLY A 32 -7.52 5.09 0.10
C GLY A 32 -6.15 5.22 0.74
N VAL A 33 -6.13 5.79 1.94
CA VAL A 33 -4.93 5.93 2.75
C VAL A 33 -5.24 5.60 4.21
N TYR A 34 -4.26 5.05 4.90
CA TYR A 34 -4.34 4.78 6.32
C TYR A 34 -3.05 5.24 7.00
N SER A 35 -3.18 5.97 8.11
CA SER A 35 -2.05 6.40 8.93
C SER A 35 -2.47 6.40 10.38
N ARG A 36 -1.52 6.13 11.29
CA ARG A 36 -1.74 6.28 12.72
C ARG A 36 -2.04 7.73 13.08
N THR A 37 -1.54 8.68 12.28
CA THR A 37 -1.79 10.11 12.47
C THR A 37 -2.89 10.54 11.52
N ALA A 38 -4.10 10.77 12.05
CA ALA A 38 -5.26 11.12 11.25
C ALA A 38 -5.05 12.39 10.40
N SER A 39 -4.32 13.36 10.93
CA SER A 39 -4.04 14.60 10.18
C SER A 39 -3.21 14.36 8.92
N LYS A 40 -2.29 13.41 8.96
CA LYS A 40 -1.47 13.07 7.80
C LYS A 40 -2.31 12.40 6.72
N ALA A 41 -3.21 11.50 7.11
CA ALA A 41 -4.13 10.87 6.17
C ALA A 41 -5.05 11.92 5.54
N ALA A 42 -5.59 12.82 6.35
CA ALA A 42 -6.46 13.89 5.87
C ALA A 42 -5.73 14.80 4.87
N HIS A 43 -4.46 15.08 5.09
CA HIS A 43 -3.66 15.90 4.18
C HIS A 43 -3.59 15.28 2.78
N ILE A 44 -3.34 13.98 2.71
CA ILE A 44 -3.29 13.27 1.43
C ILE A 44 -4.66 13.25 0.74
N VAL A 45 -5.71 12.96 1.51
CA VAL A 45 -7.09 12.94 0.98
C VAL A 45 -7.47 14.31 0.42
N ASN A 46 -7.18 15.40 1.15
CA ASN A 46 -7.48 16.75 0.70
C ASN A 46 -6.73 17.09 -0.59
N LYS A 47 -5.45 16.71 -0.67
CA LYS A 47 -4.66 16.92 -1.89
C LYS A 47 -5.30 16.24 -3.10
N MET A 48 -5.72 15.00 -2.95
CA MET A 48 -6.36 14.26 -4.03
C MET A 48 -7.70 14.87 -4.41
N GLN A 49 -8.53 15.23 -3.44
CA GLN A 49 -9.84 15.81 -3.70
C GLN A 49 -9.76 17.17 -4.38
N GLN A 50 -8.76 17.99 -4.05
CA GLN A 50 -8.54 19.28 -4.71
C GLN A 50 -8.30 19.15 -6.21
N HIS A 51 -7.86 17.98 -6.65
CA HIS A 51 -7.60 17.69 -8.06
C HIS A 51 -8.67 16.78 -8.69
N GLY A 52 -9.85 16.70 -8.05
CA GLY A 52 -10.97 15.94 -8.57
C GLY A 52 -10.79 14.43 -8.50
N LYS A 53 -9.90 13.94 -7.62
CA LYS A 53 -9.64 12.51 -7.50
C LYS A 53 -10.18 11.98 -6.17
N PRO A 54 -11.16 11.05 -6.21
CA PRO A 54 -11.73 10.48 -4.99
C PRO A 54 -10.68 9.68 -4.21
N CYS A 55 -10.57 9.96 -2.91
CA CYS A 55 -9.67 9.23 -2.03
C CYS A 55 -10.24 9.33 -0.61
N ILE A 56 -10.21 8.23 0.14
CA ILE A 56 -10.74 8.23 1.51
C ILE A 56 -9.64 7.91 2.51
N ALA A 57 -9.79 8.48 3.72
CA ALA A 57 -8.94 8.14 4.86
C ALA A 57 -9.63 7.02 5.63
N CYS A 58 -8.91 5.91 5.82
CA CYS A 58 -9.43 4.76 6.55
C CYS A 58 -8.87 4.72 7.96
N ALA A 59 -9.69 4.31 8.92
CA ALA A 59 -9.27 4.17 10.31
C ALA A 59 -8.64 2.82 10.61
N LYS A 60 -8.88 1.83 9.75
CA LYS A 60 -8.42 0.45 9.95
C LYS A 60 -7.99 -0.16 8.63
N LEU A 61 -7.09 -1.15 8.74
CA LEU A 61 -6.63 -1.90 7.57
C LEU A 61 -7.80 -2.59 6.84
N GLU A 62 -8.76 -3.14 7.57
CA GLU A 62 -9.91 -3.83 6.98
C GLU A 62 -10.72 -2.91 6.07
N GLU A 63 -10.88 -1.66 6.46
CA GLU A 63 -11.58 -0.67 5.63
C GLU A 63 -10.82 -0.42 4.32
N LEU A 64 -9.50 -0.35 4.42
CA LEU A 64 -8.64 -0.15 3.27
C LEU A 64 -8.73 -1.33 2.30
N LEU A 65 -8.67 -2.55 2.81
CA LEU A 65 -8.77 -3.76 2.01
C LEU A 65 -10.17 -3.98 1.44
N ALA A 66 -11.21 -3.45 2.09
CA ALA A 66 -12.57 -3.52 1.58
C ALA A 66 -12.76 -2.75 0.27
N LEU A 67 -11.87 -1.82 -0.04
CA LEU A 67 -11.86 -1.10 -1.31
C LEU A 67 -11.43 -2.00 -2.48
N LYS A 68 -10.97 -3.21 -2.19
CA LYS A 68 -10.45 -4.17 -3.17
C LYS A 68 -9.34 -3.58 -4.02
N PRO A 69 -8.26 -3.07 -3.39
CA PRO A 69 -7.15 -2.51 -4.14
C PRO A 69 -6.35 -3.59 -4.87
N ASP A 70 -5.78 -3.21 -5.99
CA ASP A 70 -4.84 -4.07 -6.71
C ASP A 70 -3.48 -4.06 -6.05
N TYR A 71 -3.07 -2.91 -5.54
CA TYR A 71 -1.77 -2.71 -4.87
C TYR A 71 -1.92 -1.95 -3.58
N LEU A 72 -1.14 -2.35 -2.57
CA LEU A 72 -1.00 -1.65 -1.31
C LEU A 72 0.46 -1.26 -1.14
N VAL A 73 0.73 0.03 -0.97
CA VAL A 73 2.08 0.54 -0.69
C VAL A 73 2.25 0.65 0.82
N GLU A 74 3.23 -0.07 1.35
CA GLU A 74 3.57 -0.01 2.77
C GLU A 74 4.79 0.91 2.93
N SER A 75 4.61 2.01 3.63
CA SER A 75 5.65 3.00 3.88
C SER A 75 5.75 3.39 5.35
N ALA A 76 5.20 2.57 6.24
CA ALA A 76 5.14 2.88 7.66
C ALA A 76 6.31 2.29 8.46
N SER A 77 6.39 0.97 8.57
CA SER A 77 7.39 0.31 9.40
C SER A 77 7.41 -1.21 9.16
N PRO A 78 8.48 -1.90 9.57
CA PRO A 78 8.49 -3.37 9.55
C PRO A 78 7.34 -3.99 10.35
N ALA A 79 6.96 -3.38 11.48
CA ALA A 79 5.82 -3.87 12.27
C ALA A 79 4.52 -3.77 11.48
N ALA A 80 4.30 -2.67 10.77
CA ALA A 80 3.13 -2.52 9.91
C ALA A 80 3.13 -3.56 8.79
N MET A 81 4.28 -3.82 8.18
CA MET A 81 4.40 -4.83 7.13
C MET A 81 4.02 -6.20 7.65
N ARG A 82 4.44 -6.56 8.87
CA ARG A 82 4.09 -7.84 9.49
C ARG A 82 2.59 -7.99 9.72
N GLU A 83 1.90 -6.89 10.05
CA GLU A 83 0.47 -6.91 10.28
C GLU A 83 -0.34 -7.00 9.00
N LEU A 84 0.08 -6.30 7.95
CA LEU A 84 -0.74 -6.11 6.76
C LEU A 84 -0.49 -7.11 5.63
N ALA A 85 0.72 -7.71 5.57
CA ALA A 85 1.11 -8.48 4.41
C ALA A 85 0.19 -9.67 4.13
N LEU A 86 -0.02 -10.53 5.12
CA LEU A 86 -0.84 -11.72 4.91
C LEU A 86 -2.30 -11.38 4.59
N PRO A 87 -2.97 -10.49 5.36
CA PRO A 87 -4.32 -10.08 5.01
C PRO A 87 -4.45 -9.47 3.62
N ALA A 88 -3.48 -8.63 3.22
CA ALA A 88 -3.51 -8.00 1.91
C ALA A 88 -3.39 -9.03 0.79
N LEU A 89 -2.42 -9.93 0.90
CA LEU A 89 -2.18 -10.95 -0.12
C LEU A 89 -3.38 -11.90 -0.25
N LYS A 90 -4.01 -12.26 0.86
CA LYS A 90 -5.23 -13.08 0.87
C LYS A 90 -6.41 -12.36 0.23
N ASN A 91 -6.42 -11.04 0.30
CA ASN A 91 -7.47 -10.21 -0.27
C ASN A 91 -7.34 -10.04 -1.80
N GLY A 92 -6.28 -10.59 -2.39
CA GLY A 92 -5.98 -10.38 -3.81
C GLY A 92 -5.22 -9.09 -4.09
N THR A 93 -4.62 -8.50 -3.05
CA THR A 93 -3.88 -7.25 -3.14
C THR A 93 -2.38 -7.53 -3.08
N SER A 94 -1.63 -7.07 -4.09
CA SER A 94 -0.17 -7.17 -4.07
C SER A 94 0.41 -6.05 -3.21
N VAL A 95 1.55 -6.30 -2.58
CA VAL A 95 2.16 -5.37 -1.63
C VAL A 95 3.46 -4.82 -2.20
N ILE A 96 3.65 -3.51 -2.09
CA ILE A 96 4.90 -2.83 -2.41
C ILE A 96 5.42 -2.26 -1.10
N THR A 97 6.60 -2.68 -0.67
CA THR A 97 7.12 -2.29 0.64
C THR A 97 8.50 -1.64 0.57
N LEU A 98 8.73 -0.70 1.49
CA LEU A 98 10.07 -0.19 1.80
C LEU A 98 10.68 -0.92 3.00
N SER A 99 9.88 -1.73 3.71
CA SER A 99 10.27 -2.35 4.99
C SER A 99 10.94 -3.70 4.78
N ILE A 100 12.13 -3.68 4.21
CA ILE A 100 12.92 -4.87 3.90
C ILE A 100 13.20 -5.70 5.15
N GLY A 101 13.40 -5.04 6.29
CA GLY A 101 13.71 -5.72 7.55
C GLY A 101 12.69 -6.75 7.98
N ALA A 102 11.41 -6.54 7.66
CA ALA A 102 10.38 -7.52 7.98
C ALA A 102 10.59 -8.83 7.22
N LEU A 103 11.10 -8.76 6.01
CA LEU A 103 11.33 -9.92 5.14
C LEU A 103 12.62 -10.66 5.48
N ALA A 104 13.46 -10.11 6.37
CA ALA A 104 14.66 -10.78 6.84
C ALA A 104 14.35 -11.95 7.78
N ASP A 105 13.16 -11.98 8.38
CA ASP A 105 12.69 -13.09 9.20
C ASP A 105 12.29 -14.25 8.27
N GLU A 106 12.99 -15.36 8.37
CA GLU A 106 12.78 -16.52 7.49
C GLU A 106 11.37 -17.11 7.59
N VAL A 107 10.81 -17.16 8.78
CA VAL A 107 9.47 -17.70 8.97
C VAL A 107 8.44 -16.80 8.29
N PHE A 108 8.55 -15.51 8.53
CA PHE A 108 7.64 -14.53 7.91
C PHE A 108 7.80 -14.52 6.39
N TYR A 109 9.03 -14.54 5.89
CA TYR A 109 9.29 -14.59 4.45
C TYR A 109 8.62 -15.80 3.80
N ARG A 110 8.72 -16.95 4.44
CA ARG A 110 8.09 -18.17 3.94
C ARG A 110 6.57 -18.07 3.91
N GLU A 111 5.97 -17.57 5.00
CA GLU A 111 4.53 -17.37 5.07
C GLU A 111 4.05 -16.41 3.97
N VAL A 112 4.76 -15.31 3.76
CA VAL A 112 4.46 -14.33 2.72
C VAL A 112 4.54 -14.97 1.33
N THR A 113 5.60 -15.73 1.07
CA THR A 113 5.80 -16.41 -0.21
C THR A 113 4.67 -17.39 -0.52
N GLU A 114 4.33 -18.22 0.46
CA GLU A 114 3.27 -19.22 0.30
C GLU A 114 1.91 -18.58 0.10
N THR A 115 1.62 -17.52 0.89
CA THR A 115 0.36 -16.80 0.79
C THR A 115 0.21 -16.09 -0.55
N ALA A 116 1.28 -15.45 -1.02
CA ALA A 116 1.28 -14.77 -2.30
C ALA A 116 1.00 -15.76 -3.44
N ARG A 117 1.69 -16.89 -3.46
CA ARG A 117 1.49 -17.92 -4.48
C ARG A 117 0.06 -18.48 -4.47
N ALA A 118 -0.47 -18.74 -3.28
CA ALA A 118 -1.81 -19.31 -3.12
C ALA A 118 -2.91 -18.37 -3.62
N ASN A 119 -2.65 -17.06 -3.63
CA ASN A 119 -3.64 -16.05 -3.98
C ASN A 119 -3.33 -15.28 -5.29
N GLY A 120 -2.28 -15.69 -6.01
CA GLY A 120 -1.92 -15.02 -7.26
C GLY A 120 -1.44 -13.60 -7.10
N THR A 121 -0.89 -13.28 -5.92
CA THR A 121 -0.40 -11.94 -5.59
C THR A 121 1.12 -11.93 -5.50
N ARG A 122 1.72 -10.74 -5.35
CA ARG A 122 3.17 -10.57 -5.28
C ARG A 122 3.55 -9.55 -4.23
N VAL A 123 4.80 -9.62 -3.78
CA VAL A 123 5.42 -8.60 -2.94
C VAL A 123 6.61 -8.01 -3.70
N TYR A 124 6.66 -6.70 -3.77
CA TYR A 124 7.73 -5.95 -4.42
C TYR A 124 8.47 -5.10 -3.39
N ILE A 125 9.79 -5.00 -3.56
CA ILE A 125 10.58 -4.04 -2.80
C ILE A 125 10.70 -2.77 -3.65
N ALA A 126 10.26 -1.65 -3.11
CA ALA A 126 10.18 -0.40 -3.85
C ALA A 126 11.53 0.08 -4.37
N SER A 127 12.61 -0.20 -3.65
CA SER A 127 13.94 0.29 -3.98
C SER A 127 14.54 -0.32 -5.24
N ASP A 128 14.25 -1.58 -5.55
CA ASP A 128 14.81 -2.27 -6.71
C ASP A 128 13.77 -2.68 -7.76
N ARG A 129 12.49 -2.47 -7.46
CA ARG A 129 11.36 -2.74 -8.35
C ARG A 129 11.24 -4.20 -8.80
N LYS A 130 11.83 -5.12 -8.07
CA LYS A 130 11.74 -6.53 -8.37
C LYS A 130 10.78 -7.23 -7.43
N SER A 131 10.07 -8.20 -7.99
CA SER A 131 9.23 -9.08 -7.18
C SER A 131 10.12 -9.94 -6.30
N VAL A 132 9.79 -10.02 -5.01
CA VAL A 132 10.54 -10.85 -4.04
C VAL A 132 9.91 -12.21 -3.91
N VAL A 133 8.63 -12.32 -4.22
CA VAL A 133 7.88 -13.57 -4.11
C VAL A 133 6.92 -13.74 -5.27
#